data_cc157f9396276918becda50b7014a0b8
#
_entry.id   cc157f9396276918becda50b7014a0b8
#
_cell.length_a   1.000
_cell.length_b   1.000
_cell.length_c   1.000
_cell.angle_alpha   90.00
_cell.angle_beta   90.00
_cell.angle_gamma   90.00
#
_symmetry.space_group_name_H-M   'P 1'
#
loop_
_entity.id
_entity.type
_entity.pdbx_description
1 polymer ?
#
loop_
_entity_poly.entity_id
_entity_poly.type
_entity_poly.pdbx_seq_one_letter_code
_entity_poly.pdbx_strand_id
1 'polypeptide(L)'
;LHIVANPAAAFPAQAVTGRSLRQQRVAWGVLLGAFALFGVLCIGTGLGLRYFLLDSTVALQGMLTVGRGTVGLTSTDLIEQVVRGSREIANSSVISTDRQSQAMLSFYDPHTPGELVATITVRTDTALDLAAMSRPRFELSGLGYEITLNDLAGRLKVIIPDDLTREVRVTIESQAGNWITLTGSGEYFLEVSPNLEILTNYGGSAAMIAADGATTQLVADTQRALRNPETGEVYVVPAPVSLIQQPQFTQATVIESDGTPAQLLQPAWRCYSVANGDPTGDFNIVRENGRTALQMLRGGGARTHGETLCSRALNAGQGVDVTGFDTLSLDVLFKINSHSLSACGIEGSECPVMVRVDYVPVGGGPATSWFHGFFVTFDPNITNPLVCASCTQEHEVVNAGAWYSYQSDNLFSLLPANARPEAIVNVVVYASGHEYDSFIASAELFGGIRDPLPAPFGESGEIAADAP
;
A
#
# COMPACT_ATOMS: atom_id res chain seq x y z
N LEU A 1 -44.29 -37.24 -100.66
CA LEU A 1 -43.83 -37.31 -99.26
C LEU A 1 -44.79 -36.56 -98.34
N HIS A 2 -45.67 -37.31 -97.67
CA HIS A 2 -46.61 -36.74 -96.67
C HIS A 2 -45.95 -36.59 -95.28
N ILE A 3 -45.93 -35.39 -94.77
CA ILE A 3 -45.56 -35.13 -93.38
C ILE A 3 -46.85 -35.09 -92.62
N VAL A 4 -47.03 -36.05 -91.70
CA VAL A 4 -48.16 -36.11 -90.76
C VAL A 4 -47.74 -35.26 -89.56
N ALA A 5 -48.50 -34.18 -89.28
CA ALA A 5 -48.37 -33.36 -88.09
C ALA A 5 -48.97 -34.09 -86.87
N ASN A 6 -48.17 -34.25 -85.84
CA ASN A 6 -48.61 -34.85 -84.59
C ASN A 6 -49.22 -33.75 -83.69
N PRO A 7 -50.45 -33.92 -83.12
CA PRO A 7 -51.07 -32.91 -82.26
C PRO A 7 -50.38 -32.90 -80.89
N ALA A 8 -49.96 -31.71 -80.48
CA ALA A 8 -49.41 -31.45 -79.14
C ALA A 8 -50.43 -31.83 -78.08
N ALA A 9 -50.05 -32.73 -77.20
CA ALA A 9 -50.78 -33.07 -76.00
C ALA A 9 -50.77 -31.88 -75.02
N ALA A 10 -51.94 -31.30 -74.78
CA ALA A 10 -52.13 -30.30 -73.75
C ALA A 10 -51.99 -30.96 -72.38
N PHE A 11 -51.03 -30.58 -71.59
CA PHE A 11 -50.91 -30.95 -70.18
C PHE A 11 -52.03 -30.25 -69.37
N PRO A 12 -52.80 -31.00 -68.56
CA PRO A 12 -53.80 -30.35 -67.73
C PRO A 12 -53.14 -29.47 -66.67
N ALA A 13 -53.56 -28.22 -66.61
CA ALA A 13 -53.14 -27.30 -65.52
C ALA A 13 -53.64 -27.88 -64.22
N GLN A 14 -52.72 -28.38 -63.37
CA GLN A 14 -53.08 -28.80 -62.03
C GLN A 14 -53.54 -27.58 -61.22
N ALA A 15 -54.79 -27.56 -60.85
CA ALA A 15 -55.37 -26.60 -59.93
C ALA A 15 -54.60 -26.72 -58.57
N VAL A 16 -53.80 -25.73 -58.24
CA VAL A 16 -53.14 -25.61 -56.94
C VAL A 16 -54.26 -25.46 -55.91
N THR A 17 -54.65 -26.55 -55.29
CA THR A 17 -55.68 -26.57 -54.26
C THR A 17 -55.23 -25.73 -53.05
N GLY A 18 -56.10 -24.91 -52.45
CA GLY A 18 -55.83 -24.01 -51.35
C GLY A 18 -55.15 -24.65 -50.11
N ARG A 19 -55.12 -25.98 -50.04
CA ARG A 19 -54.34 -26.77 -49.07
C ARG A 19 -52.82 -26.66 -49.24
N SER A 20 -52.33 -26.56 -50.47
CA SER A 20 -50.89 -26.43 -50.73
C SER A 20 -50.35 -25.08 -50.29
N LEU A 21 -51.09 -23.99 -50.46
CA LEU A 21 -50.71 -22.65 -50.02
C LEU A 21 -50.67 -22.52 -48.47
N ARG A 22 -51.55 -23.19 -47.76
CA ARG A 22 -51.50 -23.21 -46.28
C ARG A 22 -50.33 -24.02 -45.76
N GLN A 23 -50.03 -25.16 -46.36
CA GLN A 23 -48.84 -25.98 -46.02
C GLN A 23 -47.54 -25.23 -46.30
N GLN A 24 -47.49 -24.52 -47.45
CA GLN A 24 -46.33 -23.71 -47.81
C GLN A 24 -46.11 -22.53 -46.82
N ARG A 25 -47.19 -21.83 -46.38
CA ARG A 25 -47.09 -20.76 -45.36
C ARG A 25 -46.60 -21.29 -44.00
N VAL A 26 -47.11 -22.46 -43.59
CA VAL A 26 -46.65 -23.13 -42.36
C VAL A 26 -45.17 -23.52 -42.45
N ALA A 27 -44.74 -24.10 -43.61
CA ALA A 27 -43.34 -24.48 -43.85
C ALA A 27 -42.42 -23.26 -43.82
N TRP A 28 -42.80 -22.14 -44.44
CA TRP A 28 -42.05 -20.88 -44.37
C TRP A 28 -42.05 -20.30 -42.94
N GLY A 29 -43.16 -20.38 -42.19
CA GLY A 29 -43.21 -19.95 -40.80
C GLY A 29 -42.24 -20.73 -39.92
N VAL A 30 -42.22 -22.07 -40.07
CA VAL A 30 -41.27 -22.93 -39.33
C VAL A 30 -39.84 -22.63 -39.74
N LEU A 31 -39.54 -22.47 -41.04
CA LEU A 31 -38.18 -22.16 -41.52
C LEU A 31 -37.70 -20.82 -41.00
N LEU A 32 -38.53 -19.77 -41.10
CA LEU A 32 -38.15 -18.43 -40.62
C LEU A 32 -38.03 -18.43 -39.08
N GLY A 33 -38.91 -19.15 -38.35
CA GLY A 33 -38.80 -19.33 -36.92
C GLY A 33 -37.51 -20.05 -36.51
N ALA A 34 -37.16 -21.13 -37.20
CA ALA A 34 -35.90 -21.86 -36.96
C ALA A 34 -34.66 -21.00 -37.28
N PHE A 35 -34.72 -20.24 -38.38
CA PHE A 35 -33.63 -19.32 -38.73
C PHE A 35 -33.50 -18.18 -37.70
N ALA A 36 -34.60 -17.59 -37.28
CA ALA A 36 -34.60 -16.56 -36.22
C ALA A 36 -34.03 -17.12 -34.92
N LEU A 37 -34.47 -18.31 -34.49
CA LEU A 37 -33.94 -18.98 -33.29
C LEU A 37 -32.44 -19.26 -33.42
N PHE A 38 -32.01 -19.76 -34.58
CA PHE A 38 -30.55 -19.95 -34.83
C PHE A 38 -29.79 -18.65 -34.74
N GLY A 39 -30.32 -17.56 -35.33
CA GLY A 39 -29.72 -16.24 -35.26
C GLY A 39 -29.58 -15.74 -33.80
N VAL A 40 -30.62 -15.88 -33.00
CA VAL A 40 -30.61 -15.53 -31.56
C VAL A 40 -29.57 -16.36 -30.81
N LEU A 41 -29.50 -17.66 -31.06
CA LEU A 41 -28.50 -18.54 -30.44
C LEU A 41 -27.07 -18.15 -30.82
N CYS A 42 -26.80 -17.87 -32.09
CA CYS A 42 -25.47 -17.45 -32.56
C CYS A 42 -25.05 -16.11 -31.94
N ILE A 43 -25.96 -15.12 -31.95
CA ILE A 43 -25.69 -13.81 -31.32
C ILE A 43 -25.50 -13.97 -29.80
N GLY A 44 -26.41 -14.70 -29.14
CA GLY A 44 -26.32 -14.96 -27.69
C GLY A 44 -25.03 -15.68 -27.30
N THR A 45 -24.64 -16.70 -28.06
CA THR A 45 -23.38 -17.42 -27.85
C THR A 45 -22.19 -16.49 -28.08
N GLY A 46 -22.21 -15.70 -29.17
CA GLY A 46 -21.14 -14.74 -29.47
C GLY A 46 -20.97 -13.68 -28.38
N LEU A 47 -22.06 -13.09 -27.90
CA LEU A 47 -22.07 -12.12 -26.80
C LEU A 47 -21.63 -12.75 -25.46
N GLY A 48 -22.13 -13.96 -25.18
CA GLY A 48 -21.77 -14.71 -23.98
C GLY A 48 -20.28 -15.08 -23.97
N LEU A 49 -19.75 -15.53 -25.11
CA LEU A 49 -18.33 -15.84 -25.24
C LEU A 49 -17.46 -14.58 -25.11
N ARG A 50 -17.88 -13.47 -25.73
CA ARG A 50 -17.20 -12.18 -25.59
C ARG A 50 -17.14 -11.74 -24.14
N TYR A 51 -18.30 -11.74 -23.45
CA TYR A 51 -18.36 -11.40 -22.02
C TYR A 51 -17.45 -12.32 -21.19
N PHE A 52 -17.52 -13.63 -21.41
CA PHE A 52 -16.70 -14.60 -20.68
C PHE A 52 -15.20 -14.39 -20.89
N LEU A 53 -14.76 -14.08 -22.12
CA LEU A 53 -13.34 -13.93 -22.43
C LEU A 53 -12.77 -12.55 -22.08
N LEU A 54 -13.57 -11.48 -22.19
CA LEU A 54 -13.09 -10.11 -22.06
C LEU A 54 -13.50 -9.43 -20.73
N ASP A 55 -14.67 -9.76 -20.20
CA ASP A 55 -15.25 -9.02 -19.07
C ASP A 55 -15.36 -9.86 -17.78
N SER A 56 -15.13 -11.19 -17.85
CA SER A 56 -15.20 -12.01 -16.63
C SER A 56 -13.95 -11.82 -15.75
N THR A 57 -14.18 -11.78 -14.43
CA THR A 57 -13.13 -11.58 -13.43
C THR A 57 -12.98 -12.80 -12.52
N VAL A 58 -11.87 -12.87 -11.82
CA VAL A 58 -11.58 -13.78 -10.70
C VAL A 58 -11.05 -12.98 -9.52
N ALA A 59 -11.22 -13.50 -8.30
CA ALA A 59 -10.71 -12.82 -7.11
C ALA A 59 -9.19 -12.81 -7.09
N LEU A 60 -8.60 -11.72 -6.58
CA LEU A 60 -7.21 -11.66 -6.15
C LEU A 60 -7.02 -12.50 -4.89
N GLN A 61 -5.78 -12.90 -4.61
CA GLN A 61 -5.43 -13.50 -3.34
C GLN A 61 -5.13 -12.39 -2.33
N GLY A 62 -6.03 -12.19 -1.36
CA GLY A 62 -5.88 -11.20 -0.28
C GLY A 62 -5.27 -11.82 0.98
N MET A 63 -4.27 -11.14 1.56
CA MET A 63 -3.62 -11.52 2.81
C MET A 63 -3.68 -10.35 3.78
N LEU A 64 -4.32 -10.55 4.94
CA LEU A 64 -4.24 -9.67 6.10
C LEU A 64 -3.04 -10.09 6.94
N THR A 65 -2.16 -9.16 7.28
CA THR A 65 -1.04 -9.38 8.19
C THR A 65 -1.07 -8.32 9.28
N VAL A 66 -1.07 -8.73 10.55
CA VAL A 66 -1.09 -7.81 11.69
C VAL A 66 0.33 -7.43 12.04
N GLY A 67 0.70 -6.19 11.78
CA GLY A 67 2.05 -5.65 12.05
C GLY A 67 2.25 -5.29 13.52
N ARG A 68 1.20 -4.87 14.21
CA ARG A 68 1.22 -4.52 15.64
C ARG A 68 -0.15 -4.78 16.26
N GLY A 69 -0.18 -5.23 17.51
CA GLY A 69 -1.40 -5.43 18.26
C GLY A 69 -2.28 -6.56 17.75
N THR A 70 -3.58 -6.32 17.67
CA THR A 70 -4.60 -7.26 17.21
C THR A 70 -5.64 -6.56 16.35
N VAL A 71 -6.22 -7.26 15.39
CA VAL A 71 -7.16 -6.71 14.42
C VAL A 71 -8.46 -7.49 14.44
N GLY A 72 -9.58 -6.77 14.46
CA GLY A 72 -10.92 -7.35 14.26
C GLY A 72 -11.11 -7.67 12.79
N LEU A 73 -11.50 -8.90 12.49
CA LEU A 73 -11.85 -9.37 11.15
C LEU A 73 -13.22 -10.02 11.21
N THR A 74 -14.19 -9.47 10.49
CA THR A 74 -15.51 -10.06 10.31
C THR A 74 -15.65 -10.51 8.86
N SER A 75 -15.81 -11.80 8.64
CA SER A 75 -16.07 -12.40 7.33
C SER A 75 -17.59 -12.52 7.09
N THR A 76 -17.98 -13.11 5.97
CA THR A 76 -19.36 -13.37 5.58
C THR A 76 -20.20 -14.11 6.64
N ASP A 77 -19.56 -14.81 7.57
CA ASP A 77 -20.22 -15.52 8.68
C ASP A 77 -20.69 -14.59 9.82
N LEU A 78 -20.47 -13.28 9.70
CA LEU A 78 -20.85 -12.23 10.67
C LEU A 78 -20.30 -12.41 12.08
N ILE A 79 -19.30 -13.27 12.26
CA ILE A 79 -18.62 -13.46 13.54
C ILE A 79 -17.28 -12.72 13.49
N GLU A 80 -17.13 -11.72 14.35
CA GLU A 80 -15.87 -11.03 14.51
C GLU A 80 -14.81 -11.96 15.12
N GLN A 81 -13.66 -12.02 14.49
CA GLN A 81 -12.51 -12.80 14.93
C GLN A 81 -11.34 -11.87 15.18
N VAL A 82 -10.64 -12.09 16.31
CA VAL A 82 -9.43 -11.36 16.63
C VAL A 82 -8.23 -12.04 15.98
N VAL A 83 -7.57 -11.35 15.06
CA VAL A 83 -6.38 -11.80 14.34
C VAL A 83 -5.13 -11.21 14.97
N ARG A 84 -4.06 -12.00 15.12
CA ARG A 84 -2.75 -11.56 15.65
C ARG A 84 -1.57 -11.83 14.70
N GLY A 85 -1.79 -12.57 13.65
CA GLY A 85 -0.77 -12.94 12.66
C GLY A 85 -1.22 -12.67 11.25
N SER A 86 -0.92 -13.58 10.33
CA SER A 86 -1.35 -13.51 8.94
C SER A 86 -2.58 -14.38 8.70
N ARG A 87 -3.50 -13.91 7.88
CA ARG A 87 -4.71 -14.61 7.51
C ARG A 87 -5.16 -14.24 6.09
N GLU A 88 -5.60 -15.24 5.33
CA GLU A 88 -6.27 -14.98 4.06
C GLU A 88 -7.60 -14.27 4.28
N ILE A 89 -7.89 -13.29 3.41
CA ILE A 89 -9.14 -12.54 3.41
C ILE A 89 -9.86 -12.72 2.08
N ALA A 90 -11.18 -12.62 2.14
CA ALA A 90 -12.07 -12.72 0.99
C ALA A 90 -12.83 -11.41 0.78
N ASN A 91 -13.56 -11.31 -0.33
CA ASN A 91 -14.51 -10.22 -0.54
C ASN A 91 -15.54 -10.17 0.60
N SER A 92 -16.04 -8.99 0.89
CA SER A 92 -17.01 -8.71 1.97
C SER A 92 -16.44 -9.00 3.37
N SER A 93 -15.17 -8.68 3.59
CA SER A 93 -14.50 -8.76 4.90
C SER A 93 -14.43 -7.37 5.54
N VAL A 94 -14.97 -7.22 6.75
CA VAL A 94 -14.84 -5.99 7.54
C VAL A 94 -13.59 -6.09 8.42
N ILE A 95 -12.78 -5.04 8.41
CA ILE A 95 -11.51 -4.97 9.12
C ILE A 95 -11.52 -3.75 10.04
N SER A 96 -11.14 -3.96 11.31
CA SER A 96 -11.07 -2.89 12.31
C SER A 96 -9.79 -2.96 13.12
N THR A 97 -9.16 -1.80 13.34
CA THR A 97 -7.99 -1.62 14.19
C THR A 97 -8.31 -0.70 15.36
N ASP A 98 -7.67 -0.92 16.50
CA ASP A 98 -7.70 -0.02 17.64
C ASP A 98 -6.52 0.97 17.65
N ARG A 99 -6.39 1.76 18.73
CA ARG A 99 -5.32 2.78 18.89
C ARG A 99 -3.89 2.23 18.92
N GLN A 100 -3.70 0.94 19.12
CA GLN A 100 -2.38 0.32 19.26
C GLN A 100 -2.12 -0.70 18.16
N SER A 101 -3.08 -0.91 17.26
CA SER A 101 -3.03 -1.95 16.27
C SER A 101 -2.84 -1.39 14.86
N GLN A 102 -2.11 -2.14 14.04
CA GLN A 102 -1.94 -1.85 12.62
C GLN A 102 -1.96 -3.15 11.83
N ALA A 103 -2.62 -3.12 10.68
CA ALA A 103 -2.62 -4.23 9.74
C ALA A 103 -2.15 -3.80 8.36
N MET A 104 -1.75 -4.80 7.59
CA MET A 104 -1.42 -4.65 6.18
C MET A 104 -2.23 -5.64 5.36
N LEU A 105 -2.96 -5.16 4.38
CA LEU A 105 -3.61 -5.96 3.35
C LEU A 105 -2.67 -6.02 2.15
N SER A 106 -2.31 -7.22 1.73
CA SER A 106 -1.49 -7.45 0.55
C SER A 106 -2.30 -8.25 -0.47
N PHE A 107 -2.36 -7.76 -1.70
CA PHE A 107 -3.12 -8.38 -2.79
C PHE A 107 -2.16 -8.94 -3.81
N TYR A 108 -2.30 -10.24 -4.09
CA TYR A 108 -1.44 -10.96 -5.02
C TYR A 108 -2.21 -11.47 -6.21
N ASP A 109 -1.54 -11.53 -7.37
CA ASP A 109 -2.09 -12.15 -8.56
C ASP A 109 -2.07 -13.69 -8.41
N PRO A 110 -3.23 -14.36 -8.46
CA PRO A 110 -3.29 -15.81 -8.35
C PRO A 110 -2.69 -16.54 -9.56
N HIS A 111 -2.49 -15.86 -10.70
CA HIS A 111 -1.89 -16.45 -11.91
C HIS A 111 -0.37 -16.29 -11.96
N THR A 112 0.17 -15.30 -11.26
CA THR A 112 1.61 -15.03 -11.17
C THR A 112 2.04 -15.13 -9.71
N PRO A 113 2.48 -16.31 -9.23
CA PRO A 113 2.82 -16.52 -7.83
C PRO A 113 3.85 -15.50 -7.33
N GLY A 114 3.51 -14.82 -6.25
CA GLY A 114 4.38 -13.83 -5.60
C GLY A 114 4.36 -12.43 -6.25
N GLU A 115 3.56 -12.18 -7.30
CA GLU A 115 3.35 -10.84 -7.83
C GLU A 115 2.41 -10.05 -6.91
N LEU A 116 2.96 -9.02 -6.28
CA LEU A 116 2.23 -8.10 -5.41
C LEU A 116 1.56 -7.02 -6.25
N VAL A 117 0.22 -6.98 -6.24
CA VAL A 117 -0.60 -6.03 -7.01
C VAL A 117 -0.75 -4.71 -6.27
N ALA A 118 -1.05 -4.78 -4.98
CA ALA A 118 -1.19 -3.59 -4.14
C ALA A 118 -0.99 -3.95 -2.67
N THR A 119 -0.65 -2.94 -1.88
CA THR A 119 -0.61 -3.01 -0.42
C THR A 119 -1.43 -1.90 0.17
N ILE A 120 -2.27 -2.21 1.15
CA ILE A 120 -3.03 -1.23 1.92
C ILE A 120 -2.68 -1.39 3.39
N THR A 121 -1.99 -0.41 3.95
CA THR A 121 -1.76 -0.33 5.40
C THR A 121 -2.98 0.27 6.06
N VAL A 122 -3.61 -0.49 6.93
CA VAL A 122 -4.71 -0.06 7.80
C VAL A 122 -4.11 0.40 9.11
N ARG A 123 -4.08 1.72 9.33
CA ARG A 123 -3.44 2.33 10.50
C ARG A 123 -4.33 2.21 11.74
N THR A 124 -3.87 2.76 12.85
CA THR A 124 -4.62 2.79 14.13
C THR A 124 -5.97 3.50 13.98
N ASP A 125 -6.94 3.10 14.80
CA ASP A 125 -8.31 3.67 14.83
C ASP A 125 -8.97 3.72 13.44
N THR A 126 -8.88 2.62 12.69
CA THR A 126 -9.39 2.55 11.31
C THR A 126 -10.35 1.38 11.14
N ALA A 127 -11.46 1.64 10.47
CA ALA A 127 -12.43 0.63 10.06
C ALA A 127 -12.70 0.74 8.57
N LEU A 128 -12.88 -0.39 7.89
CA LEU A 128 -13.22 -0.46 6.47
C LEU A 128 -13.86 -1.82 6.13
N ASP A 129 -14.62 -1.84 5.04
CA ASP A 129 -15.13 -3.06 4.40
C ASP A 129 -14.39 -3.30 3.07
N LEU A 130 -13.74 -4.46 2.94
CA LEU A 130 -13.17 -4.93 1.68
C LEU A 130 -14.30 -5.52 0.82
N ALA A 131 -14.97 -4.68 0.04
CA ALA A 131 -16.12 -5.07 -0.76
C ALA A 131 -15.76 -6.03 -1.89
N ALA A 132 -14.69 -5.74 -2.64
CA ALA A 132 -14.25 -6.56 -3.76
C ALA A 132 -12.74 -6.43 -4.01
N MET A 133 -12.15 -7.52 -4.51
CA MET A 133 -10.81 -7.55 -5.04
C MET A 133 -10.77 -8.50 -6.25
N SER A 134 -10.44 -8.02 -7.44
CA SER A 134 -10.57 -8.80 -8.66
C SER A 134 -9.50 -8.50 -9.70
N ARG A 135 -9.32 -9.46 -10.59
CA ARG A 135 -8.55 -9.35 -11.82
C ARG A 135 -9.31 -9.96 -12.99
N PRO A 136 -8.99 -9.62 -14.25
CA PRO A 136 -9.51 -10.33 -15.41
C PRO A 136 -9.15 -11.81 -15.37
N ARG A 137 -10.11 -12.66 -15.75
CA ARG A 137 -9.89 -14.12 -15.81
C ARG A 137 -8.87 -14.52 -16.89
N PHE A 138 -8.83 -13.79 -18.01
CA PHE A 138 -7.98 -14.09 -19.14
C PHE A 138 -7.06 -12.93 -19.50
N GLU A 139 -5.86 -13.25 -19.95
CA GLU A 139 -4.87 -12.25 -20.39
C GLU A 139 -5.31 -11.43 -21.62
N LEU A 140 -6.24 -11.95 -22.40
CA LEU A 140 -6.84 -11.24 -23.56
C LEU A 140 -7.75 -10.08 -23.17
N SER A 141 -8.19 -10.01 -21.90
CA SER A 141 -9.00 -8.91 -21.39
C SER A 141 -8.14 -7.64 -21.29
N GLY A 142 -8.71 -6.50 -21.67
CA GLY A 142 -8.11 -5.18 -21.47
C GLY A 142 -8.38 -4.57 -20.09
N LEU A 143 -9.08 -5.28 -19.20
CA LEU A 143 -9.35 -4.81 -17.83
C LEU A 143 -8.10 -4.87 -16.96
N GLY A 144 -8.04 -4.01 -15.94
CA GLY A 144 -7.00 -3.99 -14.92
C GLY A 144 -7.35 -4.80 -13.67
N TYR A 145 -6.56 -4.61 -12.63
CA TYR A 145 -6.86 -5.07 -11.27
C TYR A 145 -7.80 -4.05 -10.60
N GLU A 146 -8.80 -4.55 -9.88
CA GLU A 146 -9.75 -3.70 -9.17
C GLU A 146 -9.86 -4.12 -7.70
N ILE A 147 -9.73 -3.13 -6.81
CA ILE A 147 -9.90 -3.28 -5.36
C ILE A 147 -10.90 -2.23 -4.92
N THR A 148 -11.95 -2.65 -4.23
CA THR A 148 -13.00 -1.76 -3.73
C THR A 148 -13.10 -1.87 -2.22
N LEU A 149 -12.98 -0.73 -1.55
CA LEU A 149 -13.17 -0.58 -0.11
C LEU A 149 -14.39 0.31 0.13
N ASN A 150 -15.22 -0.05 1.11
CA ASN A 150 -16.37 0.75 1.52
C ASN A 150 -16.25 1.15 2.99
N ASP A 151 -17.06 2.10 3.40
CA ASP A 151 -17.23 2.55 4.79
C ASP A 151 -15.91 2.93 5.49
N LEU A 152 -14.96 3.50 4.73
CA LEU A 152 -13.70 3.91 5.32
C LEU A 152 -13.90 5.00 6.36
N ALA A 153 -13.44 4.73 7.57
CA ALA A 153 -13.21 5.69 8.64
C ALA A 153 -11.83 5.46 9.23
N GLY A 154 -10.96 6.47 9.27
CA GLY A 154 -9.60 6.37 9.79
C GLY A 154 -8.53 6.65 8.72
N ARG A 155 -7.40 5.96 8.80
CA ARG A 155 -6.20 6.28 8.00
C ARG A 155 -5.67 5.08 7.24
N LEU A 156 -5.40 5.27 5.95
CA LEU A 156 -4.79 4.27 5.08
C LEU A 156 -3.52 4.81 4.41
N LYS A 157 -2.57 3.92 4.15
CA LYS A 157 -1.51 4.12 3.16
C LYS A 157 -1.67 3.05 2.08
N VAL A 158 -1.84 3.47 0.83
CA VAL A 158 -1.96 2.58 -0.32
C VAL A 158 -0.68 2.66 -1.14
N ILE A 159 -0.08 1.53 -1.45
CA ILE A 159 1.11 1.43 -2.30
C ILE A 159 0.78 0.54 -3.49
N ILE A 160 0.93 1.06 -4.70
CA ILE A 160 0.78 0.34 -5.97
C ILE A 160 2.16 0.28 -6.63
N PRO A 161 2.73 -0.93 -6.82
CA PRO A 161 4.03 -1.10 -7.48
C PRO A 161 4.07 -0.57 -8.92
N ASP A 162 5.25 -0.25 -9.42
CA ASP A 162 5.49 0.29 -10.76
C ASP A 162 5.82 -0.77 -11.83
N ASP A 163 6.08 -2.01 -11.41
CA ASP A 163 6.48 -3.12 -12.27
C ASP A 163 5.33 -3.99 -12.78
N LEU A 164 4.09 -3.55 -12.61
CA LEU A 164 2.90 -4.30 -12.99
C LEU A 164 2.59 -4.20 -14.49
N THR A 165 2.17 -5.32 -15.07
CA THR A 165 1.78 -5.39 -16.50
C THR A 165 0.41 -4.81 -16.78
N ARG A 166 -0.43 -4.63 -15.75
CA ARG A 166 -1.80 -4.14 -15.83
C ARG A 166 -2.02 -2.98 -14.87
N GLU A 167 -2.88 -2.05 -15.26
CA GLU A 167 -3.30 -0.96 -14.40
C GLU A 167 -4.02 -1.48 -13.15
N VAL A 168 -3.73 -0.88 -12.00
CA VAL A 168 -4.45 -1.12 -10.74
C VAL A 168 -5.36 0.06 -10.49
N ARG A 169 -6.62 -0.24 -10.14
CA ARG A 169 -7.59 0.74 -9.66
C ARG A 169 -8.03 0.37 -8.25
N VAL A 170 -7.84 1.29 -7.33
CA VAL A 170 -8.38 1.19 -5.97
C VAL A 170 -9.48 2.23 -5.82
N THR A 171 -10.69 1.77 -5.53
CA THR A 171 -11.85 2.63 -5.30
C THR A 171 -12.24 2.53 -3.83
N ILE A 172 -12.41 3.66 -3.16
CA ILE A 172 -12.65 3.73 -1.72
C ILE A 172 -13.86 4.63 -1.49
N GLU A 173 -14.88 4.09 -0.85
CA GLU A 173 -16.01 4.87 -0.34
C GLU A 173 -15.74 5.27 1.11
N SER A 174 -15.81 6.55 1.40
CA SER A 174 -15.71 7.06 2.76
C SER A 174 -17.01 6.88 3.52
N GLN A 175 -16.96 6.91 4.85
CA GLN A 175 -18.17 6.86 5.70
C GLN A 175 -19.17 8.00 5.41
N ALA A 176 -18.70 9.11 4.81
CA ALA A 176 -19.56 10.21 4.35
C ALA A 176 -20.21 9.95 2.97
N GLY A 177 -19.95 8.80 2.35
CA GLY A 177 -20.45 8.43 1.02
C GLY A 177 -19.70 9.06 -0.15
N ASN A 178 -18.58 9.73 0.10
CA ASN A 178 -17.72 10.24 -0.96
C ASN A 178 -16.82 9.12 -1.50
N TRP A 179 -16.44 9.24 -2.77
CA TRP A 179 -15.60 8.25 -3.43
C TRP A 179 -14.19 8.80 -3.68
N ILE A 180 -13.20 7.95 -3.46
CA ILE A 180 -11.80 8.22 -3.78
C ILE A 180 -11.34 7.14 -4.75
N THR A 181 -10.79 7.55 -5.89
CA THR A 181 -10.27 6.63 -6.90
C THR A 181 -8.78 6.86 -7.06
N LEU A 182 -8.00 5.79 -6.97
CA LEU A 182 -6.55 5.77 -7.14
C LEU A 182 -6.23 4.86 -8.33
N THR A 183 -5.40 5.34 -9.25
CA THR A 183 -4.99 4.59 -10.44
C THR A 183 -3.51 4.79 -10.75
N GLY A 184 -2.87 3.70 -11.18
CA GLY A 184 -1.44 3.72 -11.51
C GLY A 184 -0.53 3.55 -10.29
N SER A 185 0.76 3.35 -10.57
CA SER A 185 1.81 3.16 -9.55
C SER A 185 2.02 4.41 -8.72
N GLY A 186 2.27 4.24 -7.44
CA GLY A 186 2.53 5.33 -6.50
C GLY A 186 2.17 4.99 -5.07
N GLU A 187 2.37 5.99 -4.20
CA GLU A 187 1.97 5.96 -2.81
C GLU A 187 0.89 6.99 -2.54
N TYR A 188 -0.16 6.57 -1.86
CA TYR A 188 -1.32 7.39 -1.56
C TYR A 188 -1.62 7.32 -0.07
N PHE A 189 -1.78 8.47 0.56
CA PHE A 189 -2.15 8.56 1.98
C PHE A 189 -3.57 9.12 2.07
N LEU A 190 -4.39 8.43 2.83
CA LEU A 190 -5.78 8.78 3.05
C LEU A 190 -6.06 8.93 4.53
N GLU A 191 -6.81 9.94 4.89
CA GLU A 191 -7.32 10.16 6.22
C GLU A 191 -8.79 10.61 6.11
N VAL A 192 -9.67 9.84 6.72
CA VAL A 192 -11.12 10.06 6.68
C VAL A 192 -11.65 10.17 8.09
N SER A 193 -12.23 11.32 8.39
CA SER A 193 -12.91 11.61 9.64
C SER A 193 -14.27 12.25 9.36
N PRO A 194 -15.14 12.38 10.38
CA PRO A 194 -16.43 13.04 10.20
C PRO A 194 -16.34 14.47 9.64
N ASN A 195 -15.25 15.18 9.92
CA ASN A 195 -15.11 16.62 9.62
C ASN A 195 -14.12 16.90 8.49
N LEU A 196 -13.31 15.91 8.08
CA LEU A 196 -12.24 16.13 7.10
C LEU A 196 -11.85 14.85 6.41
N GLU A 197 -11.75 14.93 5.08
CA GLU A 197 -11.16 13.88 4.23
C GLU A 197 -9.89 14.44 3.60
N ILE A 198 -8.80 13.69 3.71
CA ILE A 198 -7.51 14.05 3.15
C ILE A 198 -7.06 12.96 2.19
N LEU A 199 -6.61 13.39 1.01
CA LEU A 199 -5.97 12.52 0.02
C LEU A 199 -4.64 13.15 -0.38
N THR A 200 -3.53 12.48 -0.09
CA THR A 200 -2.19 12.87 -0.57
C THR A 200 -1.74 11.89 -1.63
N ASN A 201 -1.27 12.41 -2.76
CA ASN A 201 -0.83 11.62 -3.91
C ASN A 201 0.68 11.80 -4.15
N TYR A 202 1.43 10.69 -4.14
CA TYR A 202 2.84 10.59 -4.54
C TYR A 202 3.00 9.59 -5.68
N GLY A 203 2.55 9.98 -6.87
CA GLY A 203 2.59 9.19 -8.09
C GLY A 203 1.22 8.73 -8.57
N GLY A 204 1.13 8.33 -9.83
CA GLY A 204 -0.10 7.90 -10.44
C GLY A 204 -1.16 8.99 -10.56
N SER A 205 -2.42 8.60 -10.52
CA SER A 205 -3.58 9.49 -10.64
C SER A 205 -4.57 9.25 -9.51
N ALA A 206 -5.06 10.32 -8.91
CA ALA A 206 -6.02 10.25 -7.81
C ALA A 206 -7.16 11.25 -8.01
N ALA A 207 -8.36 10.89 -7.54
CA ALA A 207 -9.53 11.75 -7.59
C ALA A 207 -10.41 11.57 -6.36
N MET A 208 -10.97 12.68 -5.87
CA MET A 208 -12.05 12.71 -4.87
C MET A 208 -13.36 13.07 -5.56
N ILE A 209 -14.38 12.26 -5.41
CA ILE A 209 -15.68 12.39 -6.05
C ILE A 209 -16.74 12.56 -4.95
N ALA A 210 -17.59 13.56 -5.06
CA ALA A 210 -18.69 13.77 -4.12
C ALA A 210 -19.70 12.62 -4.16
N ALA A 211 -20.42 12.41 -3.07
CA ALA A 211 -21.45 11.37 -2.93
C ALA A 211 -22.54 11.48 -4.01
N ASP A 212 -22.85 12.70 -4.45
CA ASP A 212 -23.82 12.97 -5.53
C ASP A 212 -23.23 12.77 -6.95
N GLY A 213 -21.92 12.50 -7.06
CA GLY A 213 -21.22 12.38 -8.33
C GLY A 213 -21.03 13.68 -9.12
N ALA A 214 -21.55 14.80 -8.62
CA ALA A 214 -21.56 16.06 -9.35
C ALA A 214 -20.19 16.78 -9.33
N THR A 215 -19.42 16.59 -8.26
CA THR A 215 -18.12 17.25 -8.10
C THR A 215 -17.02 16.22 -8.10
N THR A 216 -16.03 16.39 -8.97
CA THR A 216 -14.80 15.58 -9.02
C THR A 216 -13.60 16.50 -8.92
N GLN A 217 -12.75 16.25 -7.91
CA GLN A 217 -11.46 16.92 -7.74
C GLN A 217 -10.34 15.97 -8.08
N LEU A 218 -9.58 16.27 -9.12
CA LEU A 218 -8.34 15.57 -9.45
C LEU A 218 -7.22 16.03 -8.49
N VAL A 219 -6.43 15.08 -8.02
CA VAL A 219 -5.28 15.30 -7.14
C VAL A 219 -4.06 14.79 -7.89
N ALA A 220 -3.29 15.72 -8.44
CA ALA A 220 -2.10 15.39 -9.21
C ALA A 220 -0.98 14.84 -8.31
N ASP A 221 0.07 14.28 -8.94
CA ASP A 221 1.29 13.90 -8.24
C ASP A 221 1.85 15.08 -7.41
N THR A 222 2.33 14.78 -6.20
CA THR A 222 2.83 15.75 -5.22
C THR A 222 1.81 16.80 -4.76
N GLN A 223 0.53 16.46 -4.86
CA GLN A 223 -0.57 17.26 -4.33
C GLN A 223 -1.30 16.56 -3.18
N ARG A 224 -1.92 17.40 -2.36
CA ARG A 224 -2.78 17.00 -1.26
C ARG A 224 -4.11 17.73 -1.38
N ALA A 225 -5.20 16.99 -1.36
CA ALA A 225 -6.55 17.54 -1.32
C ALA A 225 -7.14 17.34 0.07
N LEU A 226 -7.77 18.40 0.59
CA LEU A 226 -8.47 18.43 1.87
C LEU A 226 -9.93 18.79 1.57
N ARG A 227 -10.86 17.93 1.96
CA ARG A 227 -12.29 18.10 1.75
C ARG A 227 -13.01 18.19 3.08
N ASN A 228 -13.85 19.18 3.25
CA ASN A 228 -14.84 19.21 4.31
C ASN A 228 -16.08 18.42 3.83
N PRO A 229 -16.40 17.26 4.44
CA PRO A 229 -17.52 16.44 3.99
C PRO A 229 -18.91 17.08 4.23
N GLU A 230 -19.04 18.01 5.20
CA GLU A 230 -20.29 18.71 5.48
C GLU A 230 -20.59 19.82 4.45
N THR A 231 -19.57 20.61 4.06
CA THR A 231 -19.75 21.73 3.12
C THR A 231 -19.45 21.35 1.68
N GLY A 232 -18.73 20.25 1.45
CA GLY A 232 -18.24 19.80 0.14
C GLY A 232 -17.06 20.64 -0.39
N GLU A 233 -16.58 21.65 0.37
CA GLU A 233 -15.43 22.45 -0.04
C GLU A 233 -14.16 21.60 -0.12
N VAL A 234 -13.38 21.80 -1.19
CA VAL A 234 -12.11 21.10 -1.43
C VAL A 234 -10.99 22.12 -1.60
N TYR A 235 -9.92 21.94 -0.84
CA TYR A 235 -8.69 22.72 -0.95
C TYR A 235 -7.58 21.80 -1.47
N VAL A 236 -6.86 22.25 -2.51
CA VAL A 236 -5.70 21.51 -3.03
C VAL A 236 -4.45 22.31 -2.69
N VAL A 237 -3.54 21.66 -2.02
CA VAL A 237 -2.26 22.23 -1.57
C VAL A 237 -1.10 21.32 -2.01
N PRO A 238 0.16 21.79 -2.03
CA PRO A 238 1.30 20.90 -2.21
C PRO A 238 1.34 19.83 -1.12
N ALA A 239 1.66 18.59 -1.50
CA ALA A 239 1.94 17.52 -0.54
C ALA A 239 3.23 17.81 0.24
N PRO A 240 3.44 17.24 1.44
CA PRO A 240 4.73 17.24 2.10
C PRO A 240 5.83 16.71 1.18
N VAL A 241 6.99 17.37 1.17
CA VAL A 241 8.09 17.04 0.25
C VAL A 241 8.91 15.90 0.83
N SER A 242 9.15 14.83 0.05
CA SER A 242 10.13 13.81 0.42
C SER A 242 11.55 14.39 0.32
N LEU A 243 12.28 14.37 1.43
CA LEU A 243 13.67 14.84 1.51
C LEU A 243 14.67 13.77 1.05
N ILE A 244 14.22 12.51 0.91
CA ILE A 244 15.01 11.37 0.48
C ILE A 244 14.62 11.01 -0.94
N GLN A 245 15.54 11.22 -1.89
CA GLN A 245 15.35 10.72 -3.24
C GLN A 245 15.58 9.21 -3.27
N GLN A 246 14.69 8.45 -3.93
CA GLN A 246 14.74 6.99 -3.99
C GLN A 246 14.78 6.35 -2.58
N PRO A 247 13.67 6.44 -1.85
CA PRO A 247 13.57 5.92 -0.48
C PRO A 247 13.62 4.39 -0.41
N GLN A 248 13.40 3.70 -1.54
CA GLN A 248 13.43 2.25 -1.64
C GLN A 248 14.88 1.74 -1.70
N PHE A 249 15.09 0.54 -1.16
CA PHE A 249 16.40 -0.12 -1.16
C PHE A 249 16.60 -0.97 -2.44
N THR A 250 16.51 -0.35 -3.61
CA THR A 250 16.75 -1.03 -4.90
C THR A 250 18.23 -1.15 -5.23
N GLN A 251 19.07 -0.29 -4.64
CA GLN A 251 20.51 -0.28 -4.81
C GLN A 251 21.19 0.03 -3.47
N ALA A 252 22.09 -0.84 -3.04
CA ALA A 252 22.98 -0.61 -1.91
C ALA A 252 24.42 -0.63 -2.38
N THR A 253 25.21 0.37 -1.95
CA THR A 253 26.64 0.40 -2.25
C THR A 253 27.41 -0.13 -1.05
N VAL A 254 28.17 -1.18 -1.25
CA VAL A 254 29.11 -1.73 -0.26
C VAL A 254 30.22 -0.71 -0.04
N ILE A 255 30.55 -0.43 1.21
CA ILE A 255 31.78 0.28 1.56
C ILE A 255 32.82 -0.78 1.86
N GLU A 256 33.92 -0.78 1.12
CA GLU A 256 35.03 -1.70 1.35
C GLU A 256 35.72 -1.42 2.70
N SER A 257 36.42 -2.42 3.23
CA SER A 257 37.03 -2.37 4.57
C SER A 257 38.08 -1.26 4.74
N ASP A 258 38.52 -0.65 3.65
CA ASP A 258 39.42 0.51 3.65
C ASP A 258 38.71 1.86 3.67
N GLY A 259 37.38 1.87 3.71
CA GLY A 259 36.54 3.07 3.71
C GLY A 259 36.29 3.67 2.33
N THR A 260 36.76 3.04 1.25
CA THR A 260 36.49 3.49 -0.12
C THR A 260 35.13 2.95 -0.61
N PRO A 261 34.25 3.81 -1.17
CA PRO A 261 33.02 3.33 -1.76
C PRO A 261 33.32 2.60 -3.07
N ALA A 262 32.93 1.33 -3.16
CA ALA A 262 32.90 0.61 -4.42
C ALA A 262 31.85 1.26 -5.33
N GLN A 263 32.30 1.98 -6.35
CA GLN A 263 31.51 2.72 -7.36
C GLN A 263 30.15 3.28 -6.90
N LEU A 264 30.13 4.57 -6.59
CA LEU A 264 28.91 5.35 -6.33
C LEU A 264 28.09 5.53 -7.62
N LEU A 265 27.11 4.67 -7.83
CA LEU A 265 25.97 5.02 -8.67
C LEU A 265 25.03 5.88 -7.82
N GLN A 266 24.92 7.14 -8.13
CA GLN A 266 24.09 8.11 -7.39
C GLN A 266 22.58 7.81 -7.55
N PRO A 267 21.80 8.11 -6.53
CA PRO A 267 22.00 8.26 -5.11
C PRO A 267 21.69 6.93 -4.38
N ALA A 268 22.71 6.27 -3.86
CA ALA A 268 22.59 4.96 -3.19
C ALA A 268 22.66 5.08 -1.68
N TRP A 269 21.99 4.16 -0.97
CA TRP A 269 22.21 3.90 0.44
C TRP A 269 23.62 3.30 0.62
N ARG A 270 24.36 3.78 1.60
CA ARG A 270 25.70 3.26 1.94
C ARG A 270 25.55 2.30 3.11
N CYS A 271 25.88 1.03 2.88
CA CYS A 271 25.71 -0.02 3.87
C CYS A 271 27.05 -0.60 4.29
N TYR A 272 27.19 -0.89 5.58
CA TYR A 272 28.33 -1.58 6.15
C TYR A 272 27.96 -2.28 7.46
N SER A 273 28.80 -3.21 7.90
CA SER A 273 28.64 -3.94 9.16
C SER A 273 29.86 -3.79 10.05
N VAL A 274 29.62 -3.69 11.35
CA VAL A 274 30.64 -3.70 12.40
C VAL A 274 30.24 -4.67 13.49
N ALA A 275 31.20 -5.35 14.12
CA ALA A 275 30.92 -6.24 15.24
C ALA A 275 32.12 -6.31 16.20
N ASN A 276 31.82 -6.55 17.48
CA ASN A 276 32.83 -6.80 18.51
C ASN A 276 33.37 -8.25 18.49
N GLY A 277 32.99 -9.05 17.49
CA GLY A 277 33.39 -10.46 17.32
C GLY A 277 32.63 -11.09 16.15
N ASP A 278 33.09 -12.26 15.74
CA ASP A 278 32.49 -13.03 14.65
C ASP A 278 31.15 -13.68 15.04
N PRO A 279 30.26 -13.86 14.05
CA PRO A 279 30.32 -13.31 12.70
C PRO A 279 29.95 -11.82 12.67
N THR A 280 30.45 -11.10 11.67
CA THR A 280 29.87 -9.80 11.30
C THR A 280 28.47 -10.01 10.69
N GLY A 281 27.62 -8.98 10.69
CA GLY A 281 26.36 -9.01 9.96
C GLY A 281 26.54 -8.86 8.46
N ASP A 282 25.57 -9.35 7.72
CA ASP A 282 25.46 -9.24 6.27
C ASP A 282 24.28 -8.35 5.89
N PHE A 283 24.33 -7.76 4.70
CA PHE A 283 23.21 -7.05 4.10
C PHE A 283 23.07 -7.41 2.61
N ASN A 284 21.84 -7.63 2.18
CA ASN A 284 21.52 -8.01 0.81
C ASN A 284 20.23 -7.35 0.35
N ILE A 285 20.13 -7.05 -0.95
CA ILE A 285 18.86 -6.68 -1.57
C ILE A 285 18.17 -7.97 -2.00
N VAL A 286 16.99 -8.21 -1.47
CA VAL A 286 16.21 -9.43 -1.68
C VAL A 286 14.77 -9.10 -2.08
N ARG A 287 14.06 -10.08 -2.64
CA ARG A 287 12.62 -10.01 -2.83
C ARG A 287 11.91 -10.77 -1.72
N GLU A 288 11.17 -10.06 -0.88
CA GLU A 288 10.47 -10.61 0.28
C GLU A 288 8.98 -10.26 0.25
N ASN A 289 8.12 -11.29 0.19
CA ASN A 289 6.67 -11.13 0.04
C ASN A 289 6.25 -10.20 -1.11
N GLY A 290 6.91 -10.33 -2.27
CA GLY A 290 6.65 -9.52 -3.45
C GLY A 290 7.28 -8.12 -3.45
N ARG A 291 8.00 -7.72 -2.39
CA ARG A 291 8.69 -6.43 -2.27
C ARG A 291 10.19 -6.58 -2.39
N THR A 292 10.84 -5.63 -3.04
CA THR A 292 12.29 -5.46 -2.94
C THR A 292 12.61 -4.82 -1.60
N ALA A 293 13.53 -5.41 -0.85
CA ALA A 293 13.92 -4.94 0.47
C ALA A 293 15.40 -5.18 0.75
N LEU A 294 15.98 -4.33 1.60
CA LEU A 294 17.25 -4.56 2.25
C LEU A 294 17.05 -5.57 3.37
N GLN A 295 17.67 -6.75 3.28
CA GLN A 295 17.81 -7.66 4.41
C GLN A 295 19.07 -7.32 5.20
N MET A 296 18.96 -7.23 6.51
CA MET A 296 20.06 -7.16 7.46
C MET A 296 20.02 -8.42 8.30
N LEU A 297 21.06 -9.23 8.18
CA LEU A 297 21.11 -10.56 8.79
C LEU A 297 22.40 -10.74 9.60
N ARG A 298 22.27 -11.17 10.84
CA ARG A 298 23.39 -11.65 11.68
C ARG A 298 22.93 -12.89 12.43
N GLY A 299 23.59 -13.99 12.20
CA GLY A 299 23.28 -15.29 12.77
C GLY A 299 24.52 -16.03 13.24
N GLY A 300 24.47 -17.38 13.19
CA GLY A 300 25.64 -18.22 13.49
C GLY A 300 26.00 -18.30 14.96
N GLY A 301 25.08 -17.95 15.88
CA GLY A 301 25.33 -17.99 17.32
C GLY A 301 26.11 -16.79 17.83
N ALA A 302 26.02 -15.65 17.15
CA ALA A 302 26.64 -14.38 17.59
C ALA A 302 26.19 -14.02 19.01
N ARG A 303 27.13 -13.75 19.89
CA ARG A 303 26.86 -13.45 21.32
C ARG A 303 27.47 -12.13 21.78
N THR A 304 28.01 -11.36 20.86
CA THR A 304 28.59 -10.06 21.09
C THR A 304 27.82 -9.01 20.31
N HIS A 305 27.93 -7.77 20.72
CA HIS A 305 27.34 -6.64 20.00
C HIS A 305 27.85 -6.55 18.54
N GLY A 306 26.96 -6.27 17.62
CA GLY A 306 27.27 -5.99 16.23
C GLY A 306 26.14 -5.20 15.59
N GLU A 307 26.48 -4.44 14.58
CA GLU A 307 25.55 -3.59 13.84
C GLU A 307 25.70 -3.80 12.34
N THR A 308 24.58 -3.81 11.65
CA THR A 308 24.50 -3.70 10.18
C THR A 308 23.68 -2.48 9.87
N LEU A 309 24.27 -1.52 9.16
CA LEU A 309 23.63 -0.23 8.97
C LEU A 309 23.72 0.25 7.53
N CYS A 310 22.68 0.99 7.09
CA CYS A 310 22.63 1.70 5.84
C CYS A 310 22.28 3.17 6.11
N SER A 311 23.07 4.06 5.53
CA SER A 311 22.93 5.51 5.71
C SER A 311 22.67 6.23 4.41
N ARG A 312 21.91 7.29 4.49
CA ARG A 312 21.58 8.20 3.39
C ARG A 312 21.95 9.62 3.78
N ALA A 313 23.10 10.08 3.32
CA ALA A 313 23.51 11.47 3.47
C ALA A 313 22.68 12.37 2.54
N LEU A 314 22.12 13.44 3.07
CA LEU A 314 21.33 14.42 2.33
C LEU A 314 22.23 15.54 1.83
N ASN A 315 22.00 15.99 0.58
CA ASN A 315 22.78 17.03 -0.08
C ASN A 315 24.30 16.81 0.06
N ALA A 316 24.75 15.59 -0.26
CA ALA A 316 26.15 15.16 -0.15
C ALA A 316 26.77 15.38 1.26
N GLY A 317 25.95 15.30 2.32
CA GLY A 317 26.36 15.48 3.72
C GLY A 317 26.36 16.92 4.19
N GLN A 318 26.01 17.89 3.35
CA GLN A 318 25.84 19.29 3.77
C GLN A 318 24.51 19.54 4.48
N GLY A 319 23.55 18.60 4.33
CA GLY A 319 22.23 18.70 4.89
C GLY A 319 21.24 19.45 4.01
N VAL A 320 19.95 19.27 4.33
CA VAL A 320 18.80 19.97 3.73
C VAL A 320 18.20 20.85 4.79
N ASP A 321 18.08 22.15 4.51
CA ASP A 321 17.41 23.13 5.36
C ASP A 321 15.92 22.77 5.53
N VAL A 322 15.46 22.69 6.78
CA VAL A 322 14.08 22.36 7.14
C VAL A 322 13.39 23.48 7.93
N THR A 323 13.99 24.65 8.02
CA THR A 323 13.45 25.80 8.77
C THR A 323 12.13 26.31 8.21
N GLY A 324 11.88 26.09 6.92
CA GLY A 324 10.63 26.46 6.24
C GLY A 324 9.48 25.50 6.43
N PHE A 325 9.67 24.36 7.13
CA PHE A 325 8.61 23.39 7.38
C PHE A 325 8.01 23.53 8.77
N ASP A 326 6.72 23.22 8.88
CA ASP A 326 5.97 23.11 10.14
C ASP A 326 5.90 21.68 10.66
N THR A 327 6.05 20.70 9.74
CA THR A 327 6.02 19.27 10.04
C THR A 327 7.22 18.56 9.44
N LEU A 328 7.76 17.62 10.19
CA LEU A 328 8.82 16.72 9.75
C LEU A 328 8.52 15.32 10.29
N SER A 329 8.26 14.36 9.41
CA SER A 329 7.90 13.00 9.79
C SER A 329 8.69 11.95 9.01
N LEU A 330 9.13 10.91 9.71
CA LEU A 330 9.80 9.75 9.14
C LEU A 330 8.78 8.63 8.89
N ASP A 331 8.77 8.06 7.69
CA ASP A 331 7.99 6.88 7.33
C ASP A 331 8.94 5.74 6.96
N VAL A 332 8.78 4.56 7.58
CA VAL A 332 9.63 3.39 7.35
C VAL A 332 8.78 2.14 7.21
N LEU A 333 8.94 1.42 6.10
CA LEU A 333 8.32 0.12 5.88
C LEU A 333 9.34 -0.98 6.14
N PHE A 334 9.11 -1.78 7.17
CA PHE A 334 10.04 -2.84 7.58
C PHE A 334 9.35 -4.11 8.08
N LYS A 335 10.14 -5.17 8.27
CA LYS A 335 9.73 -6.44 8.84
C LYS A 335 10.88 -6.99 9.69
N ILE A 336 10.56 -7.55 10.84
CA ILE A 336 11.51 -8.24 11.71
C ILE A 336 11.09 -9.71 11.80
N ASN A 337 11.95 -10.61 11.32
CA ASN A 337 11.71 -12.03 11.45
C ASN A 337 12.10 -12.56 12.84
N SER A 338 13.29 -12.15 13.31
CA SER A 338 13.81 -12.63 14.58
C SER A 338 14.81 -11.66 15.21
N HIS A 339 14.93 -11.77 16.54
CA HIS A 339 15.92 -11.08 17.35
C HIS A 339 16.22 -11.91 18.60
N SER A 340 17.46 -12.04 18.96
CA SER A 340 17.87 -12.90 20.09
C SER A 340 17.81 -12.19 21.46
N LEU A 341 17.75 -10.87 21.49
CA LEU A 341 17.71 -10.11 22.73
C LEU A 341 16.25 -9.77 23.13
N SER A 342 15.98 -9.69 24.42
CA SER A 342 14.70 -9.16 24.93
C SER A 342 14.67 -7.65 24.81
N ALA A 343 13.56 -7.11 24.32
CA ALA A 343 13.44 -5.71 23.96
C ALA A 343 14.61 -5.27 23.06
N CYS A 344 15.34 -4.25 23.47
CA CYS A 344 16.51 -3.76 22.73
C CYS A 344 17.81 -3.91 23.55
N GLY A 345 17.95 -5.03 24.27
CA GLY A 345 19.13 -5.35 25.08
C GLY A 345 19.22 -4.54 26.38
N ILE A 346 20.34 -4.70 27.09
CA ILE A 346 20.53 -4.18 28.47
C ILE A 346 20.52 -2.64 28.50
N GLU A 347 21.02 -1.99 27.44
CA GLU A 347 21.07 -0.53 27.36
C GLU A 347 19.91 0.08 26.55
N GLY A 348 19.00 -0.77 26.06
CA GLY A 348 17.88 -0.34 25.21
C GLY A 348 18.28 0.20 23.84
N SER A 349 19.49 -0.09 23.35
CA SER A 349 20.04 0.42 22.08
C SER A 349 20.31 -0.66 21.02
N GLU A 350 20.03 -1.94 21.36
CA GLU A 350 20.30 -3.08 20.50
C GLU A 350 18.99 -3.63 19.93
N CYS A 351 18.29 -2.83 19.13
CA CYS A 351 17.06 -3.28 18.46
C CYS A 351 17.37 -3.89 17.07
N PRO A 352 16.59 -4.90 16.63
CA PRO A 352 16.74 -5.51 15.29
C PRO A 352 16.36 -4.57 14.14
N VAL A 353 15.63 -3.49 14.42
CA VAL A 353 15.43 -2.33 13.54
C VAL A 353 15.54 -1.06 14.38
N MET A 354 16.48 -0.21 14.01
CA MET A 354 16.66 1.14 14.54
C MET A 354 16.63 2.14 13.39
N VAL A 355 16.05 3.29 13.66
CA VAL A 355 16.10 4.45 12.78
C VAL A 355 16.80 5.59 13.48
N ARG A 356 17.60 6.35 12.73
CA ARG A 356 18.34 7.52 13.23
C ARG A 356 18.24 8.66 12.22
N VAL A 357 17.93 9.83 12.69
CA VAL A 357 17.96 11.07 11.92
C VAL A 357 19.04 11.99 12.51
N ASP A 358 20.09 12.24 11.73
CA ASP A 358 21.17 13.15 12.12
C ASP A 358 20.82 14.56 11.62
N TYR A 359 20.88 15.54 12.50
CA TYR A 359 20.48 16.91 12.20
C TYR A 359 21.34 17.94 12.91
N VAL A 360 21.38 19.13 12.33
CA VAL A 360 21.95 20.33 12.97
C VAL A 360 20.82 21.02 13.73
N PRO A 361 20.96 21.29 15.03
CA PRO A 361 19.92 21.97 15.80
C PRO A 361 19.86 23.47 15.48
N VAL A 362 18.70 24.09 15.74
CA VAL A 362 18.49 25.55 15.62
C VAL A 362 19.54 26.33 16.39
N GLY A 363 20.11 27.35 15.74
CA GLY A 363 21.19 28.17 16.29
C GLY A 363 22.58 27.64 15.97
N GLY A 364 22.69 26.60 15.17
CA GLY A 364 23.94 25.98 14.76
C GLY A 364 24.53 25.10 15.87
N GLY A 365 25.67 24.51 15.60
CA GLY A 365 26.36 23.62 16.52
C GLY A 365 26.72 22.27 15.88
N PRO A 366 27.30 21.33 16.63
CA PRO A 366 27.56 19.99 16.14
C PRO A 366 26.26 19.27 15.81
N ALA A 367 26.28 18.45 14.77
CA ALA A 367 25.16 17.58 14.45
C ALA A 367 24.86 16.66 15.63
N THR A 368 23.59 16.46 15.90
CA THR A 368 23.04 15.55 16.90
C THR A 368 22.08 14.57 16.23
N SER A 369 21.53 13.60 16.97
CA SER A 369 20.71 12.54 16.40
C SER A 369 19.45 12.31 17.21
N TRP A 370 18.37 12.04 16.51
CA TRP A 370 17.15 11.43 17.04
C TRP A 370 17.16 9.94 16.72
N PHE A 371 16.71 9.11 17.66
CA PHE A 371 16.69 7.65 17.55
C PHE A 371 15.32 7.10 17.90
N HIS A 372 14.93 6.03 17.19
CA HIS A 372 13.79 5.20 17.57
C HIS A 372 14.04 3.74 17.17
N GLY A 373 13.53 2.79 17.96
CA GLY A 373 13.79 1.37 17.76
C GLY A 373 12.53 0.51 17.78
N PHE A 374 12.63 -0.68 17.19
CA PHE A 374 11.56 -1.66 17.09
C PHE A 374 12.07 -3.05 17.43
N PHE A 375 11.26 -3.83 18.15
CA PHE A 375 11.63 -5.17 18.58
C PHE A 375 10.44 -6.15 18.52
N VAL A 376 10.73 -7.45 18.51
CA VAL A 376 9.70 -8.50 18.43
C VAL A 376 9.72 -9.43 19.63
N THR A 377 10.83 -9.48 20.36
CA THR A 377 11.04 -10.40 21.51
C THR A 377 10.92 -9.59 22.79
N PHE A 378 10.05 -10.04 23.67
CA PHE A 378 9.90 -9.47 25.01
C PHE A 378 9.80 -10.61 26.03
N ASP A 379 10.80 -10.70 26.92
CA ASP A 379 10.77 -11.61 28.05
C ASP A 379 10.39 -10.81 29.32
N PRO A 380 9.21 -11.05 29.90
CA PRO A 380 8.75 -10.31 31.08
C PRO A 380 9.61 -10.56 32.35
N ASN A 381 10.49 -11.56 32.33
CA ASN A 381 11.41 -11.84 33.43
C ASN A 381 12.73 -11.06 33.30
N ILE A 382 12.97 -10.40 32.20
CA ILE A 382 14.17 -9.59 31.94
C ILE A 382 13.76 -8.12 31.92
N THR A 383 14.24 -7.36 32.92
CA THR A 383 13.96 -5.93 33.02
C THR A 383 14.98 -5.13 32.19
N ASN A 384 14.79 -5.11 30.89
CA ASN A 384 15.55 -4.24 29.99
C ASN A 384 14.81 -2.90 29.79
N PRO A 385 15.53 -1.77 29.62
CA PRO A 385 14.90 -0.50 29.32
C PRO A 385 14.23 -0.54 27.94
N LEU A 386 13.05 0.07 27.84
CA LEU A 386 12.34 0.25 26.56
C LEU A 386 12.78 1.53 25.83
N VAL A 387 13.71 2.28 26.40
CA VAL A 387 14.24 3.52 25.85
C VAL A 387 15.76 3.56 26.03
N CYS A 388 16.51 3.92 25.00
CA CYS A 388 17.95 4.09 25.11
C CYS A 388 18.31 5.44 25.75
N ALA A 389 19.53 5.58 26.30
CA ALA A 389 19.98 6.81 26.99
C ALA A 389 19.89 8.09 26.12
N SER A 390 20.05 7.95 24.80
CA SER A 390 19.94 9.04 23.82
C SER A 390 18.59 9.12 23.10
N CYS A 391 17.66 8.23 23.44
CA CYS A 391 16.34 8.18 22.81
C CYS A 391 15.36 9.11 23.55
N THR A 392 14.42 9.69 22.82
CA THR A 392 13.39 10.57 23.36
C THR A 392 12.05 9.85 23.57
N GLN A 393 11.90 8.64 23.03
CA GLN A 393 10.67 7.85 23.07
C GLN A 393 10.99 6.39 23.40
N GLU A 394 10.02 5.70 23.98
CA GLU A 394 10.09 4.24 24.13
C GLU A 394 10.08 3.55 22.77
N HIS A 395 10.84 2.49 22.64
CA HIS A 395 10.86 1.63 21.47
C HIS A 395 9.56 0.82 21.35
N GLU A 396 9.21 0.50 20.11
CA GLU A 396 7.93 -0.15 19.84
C GLU A 396 8.06 -1.66 19.69
N VAL A 397 7.15 -2.40 20.34
CA VAL A 397 6.98 -3.83 20.05
C VAL A 397 6.13 -4.01 18.80
N VAL A 398 6.61 -4.85 17.85
CA VAL A 398 5.90 -5.22 16.64
C VAL A 398 5.78 -6.74 16.52
N ASN A 399 4.92 -7.22 15.63
CA ASN A 399 4.74 -8.66 15.46
C ASN A 399 5.82 -9.26 14.55
N ALA A 400 6.45 -10.36 15.01
CA ALA A 400 7.47 -11.04 14.25
C ALA A 400 6.92 -11.57 12.91
N GLY A 401 7.73 -11.47 11.83
CA GLY A 401 7.39 -11.95 10.50
C GLY A 401 6.36 -11.12 9.75
N ALA A 402 5.89 -10.01 10.34
CA ALA A 402 4.91 -9.12 9.75
C ALA A 402 5.56 -7.83 9.24
N TRP A 403 5.10 -7.35 8.07
CA TRP A 403 5.43 -6.01 7.60
C TRP A 403 4.72 -4.97 8.47
N TYR A 404 5.46 -3.96 8.89
CA TYR A 404 4.99 -2.84 9.69
C TYR A 404 5.38 -1.52 9.02
N SER A 405 4.42 -0.61 8.87
CA SER A 405 4.64 0.73 8.32
C SER A 405 4.64 1.74 9.47
N TYR A 406 5.81 2.09 9.94
CA TYR A 406 6.00 3.12 10.95
C TYR A 406 5.86 4.51 10.33
N GLN A 407 5.20 5.41 11.02
CA GLN A 407 5.24 6.84 10.76
C GLN A 407 5.49 7.54 12.09
N SER A 408 6.55 8.32 12.16
CA SER A 408 6.82 9.10 13.37
C SER A 408 5.77 10.20 13.55
N ASP A 409 5.57 10.61 14.79
CA ASP A 409 4.99 11.92 15.06
C ASP A 409 5.89 13.03 14.47
N ASN A 410 5.40 14.26 14.49
CA ASN A 410 6.17 15.40 14.02
C ASN A 410 7.45 15.57 14.85
N LEU A 411 8.61 15.34 14.22
CA LEU A 411 9.92 15.42 14.89
C LEU A 411 10.16 16.80 15.54
N PHE A 412 9.54 17.86 15.01
CA PHE A 412 9.61 19.18 15.64
C PHE A 412 8.87 19.25 16.98
N SER A 413 7.87 18.40 17.19
CA SER A 413 7.13 18.30 18.45
C SER A 413 7.76 17.32 19.42
N LEU A 414 8.47 16.29 18.92
CA LEU A 414 9.15 15.28 19.74
C LEU A 414 10.43 15.78 20.38
N LEU A 415 11.03 16.83 19.82
CA LEU A 415 12.30 17.39 20.27
C LEU A 415 12.07 18.69 21.04
N PRO A 416 12.87 18.98 22.08
CA PRO A 416 12.85 20.27 22.77
C PRO A 416 13.07 21.43 21.79
N ALA A 417 12.49 22.60 22.04
CA ALA A 417 12.55 23.74 21.13
C ALA A 417 13.99 24.16 20.79
N ASN A 418 14.92 24.04 21.72
CA ASN A 418 16.35 24.32 21.52
C ASN A 418 17.13 23.20 20.81
N ALA A 419 16.51 22.05 20.61
CA ALA A 419 17.06 20.91 19.87
C ALA A 419 16.28 20.65 18.56
N ARG A 420 15.38 21.55 18.18
CA ARG A 420 14.62 21.44 16.92
C ARG A 420 15.59 21.43 15.72
N PRO A 421 15.40 20.56 14.72
CA PRO A 421 16.23 20.54 13.51
C PRO A 421 16.18 21.88 12.74
N GLU A 422 17.35 22.39 12.34
CA GLU A 422 17.51 23.44 11.34
C GLU A 422 17.86 22.85 9.98
N ALA A 423 18.71 21.81 9.96
CA ALA A 423 19.01 21.05 8.76
C ALA A 423 19.14 19.56 9.07
N ILE A 424 18.61 18.72 8.16
CA ILE A 424 18.78 17.26 8.24
C ILE A 424 19.98 16.85 7.42
N VAL A 425 20.95 16.17 8.04
CA VAL A 425 22.22 15.79 7.44
C VAL A 425 22.18 14.38 6.89
N ASN A 426 21.55 13.44 7.64
CA ASN A 426 21.63 12.02 7.32
C ASN A 426 20.41 11.28 7.88
N VAL A 427 19.97 10.23 7.19
CA VAL A 427 19.02 9.25 7.70
C VAL A 427 19.68 7.90 7.70
N VAL A 428 19.57 7.15 8.79
CA VAL A 428 20.18 5.84 8.97
C VAL A 428 19.13 4.85 9.40
N VAL A 429 19.13 3.69 8.77
CA VAL A 429 18.41 2.50 9.23
C VAL A 429 19.42 1.42 9.56
N TYR A 430 19.25 0.75 10.69
CA TYR A 430 20.22 -0.27 11.10
C TYR A 430 19.60 -1.35 11.99
N ALA A 431 20.22 -2.50 12.00
CA ALA A 431 19.96 -3.56 12.97
C ALA A 431 21.14 -3.62 13.95
N SER A 432 20.85 -3.73 15.22
CA SER A 432 21.84 -3.77 16.30
C SER A 432 21.52 -4.89 17.26
N GLY A 433 22.55 -5.55 17.79
CA GLY A 433 22.42 -6.63 18.77
C GLY A 433 23.28 -7.85 18.47
N HIS A 434 22.87 -9.00 19.00
CA HIS A 434 23.57 -10.27 18.80
C HIS A 434 23.12 -10.94 17.50
N GLU A 435 22.00 -11.66 17.48
CA GLU A 435 21.42 -12.23 16.26
C GLU A 435 20.17 -11.45 15.87
N TYR A 436 20.04 -11.16 14.58
CA TYR A 436 18.88 -10.48 13.99
C TYR A 436 18.66 -10.88 12.53
N ASP A 437 17.40 -10.86 12.11
CA ASP A 437 16.96 -10.98 10.72
C ASP A 437 15.84 -9.99 10.48
N SER A 438 16.16 -8.92 9.74
CA SER A 438 15.29 -7.76 9.53
C SER A 438 15.33 -7.30 8.08
N PHE A 439 14.22 -6.75 7.61
CA PHE A 439 14.05 -6.26 6.24
C PHE A 439 13.55 -4.82 6.27
N ILE A 440 14.09 -3.97 5.42
CA ILE A 440 13.64 -2.58 5.21
C ILE A 440 13.28 -2.43 3.74
N ALA A 441 12.00 -2.12 3.43
CA ALA A 441 11.55 -1.90 2.06
C ALA A 441 11.71 -0.43 1.64
N SER A 442 11.40 0.51 2.54
CA SER A 442 11.59 1.95 2.29
C SER A 442 11.85 2.70 3.59
N ALA A 443 12.53 3.85 3.46
CA ALA A 443 12.65 4.85 4.52
C ALA A 443 12.58 6.24 3.89
N GLU A 444 11.59 7.03 4.30
CA GLU A 444 11.29 8.35 3.78
C GLU A 444 11.21 9.38 4.90
N LEU A 445 11.63 10.60 4.60
CA LEU A 445 11.50 11.74 5.51
C LEU A 445 10.74 12.85 4.80
N PHE A 446 9.57 13.21 5.31
CA PHE A 446 8.68 14.20 4.74
C PHE A 446 8.75 15.51 5.50
N GLY A 447 8.99 16.62 4.78
CA GLY A 447 8.86 17.98 5.27
C GLY A 447 7.61 18.65 4.71
N GLY A 448 6.77 19.26 5.55
CA GLY A 448 5.51 19.87 5.11
C GLY A 448 5.18 21.15 5.83
N ILE A 449 4.36 21.97 5.19
CA ILE A 449 3.73 23.16 5.79
C ILE A 449 2.42 22.67 6.43
N ARG A 450 2.06 23.22 7.59
CA ARG A 450 0.81 22.89 8.26
C ARG A 450 -0.39 23.17 7.37
N ASP A 451 -1.32 22.24 7.33
CA ASP A 451 -2.54 22.38 6.56
C ASP A 451 -3.36 23.60 7.00
N PRO A 452 -4.02 24.28 6.07
CA PRO A 452 -4.85 25.44 6.39
C PRO A 452 -6.11 25.09 7.20
N LEU A 453 -6.48 23.82 7.26
CA LEU A 453 -7.61 23.32 8.03
C LEU A 453 -7.13 22.71 9.35
N PRO A 454 -7.96 22.79 10.43
CA PRO A 454 -7.62 22.13 11.70
C PRO A 454 -7.50 20.62 11.47
N ALA A 455 -6.48 20.01 12.09
CA ALA A 455 -6.29 18.57 12.02
C ALA A 455 -7.53 17.85 12.60
N PRO A 456 -8.08 16.87 11.90
CA PRO A 456 -9.32 16.18 12.33
C PRO A 456 -9.10 15.28 13.54
N PHE A 457 -7.89 14.76 13.69
CA PHE A 457 -7.48 13.99 14.86
C PHE A 457 -6.51 14.84 15.66
N GLY A 458 -7.05 15.53 16.68
CA GLY A 458 -6.26 16.44 17.50
C GLY A 458 -4.98 15.77 18.00
N GLU A 459 -3.86 16.44 17.82
CA GLU A 459 -2.86 16.43 18.88
C GLU A 459 -3.65 16.64 20.15
N SER A 460 -3.50 15.74 21.12
CA SER A 460 -4.16 15.82 22.42
C SER A 460 -3.94 17.24 22.96
N GLY A 461 -4.93 18.10 22.71
CA GLY A 461 -4.90 19.47 23.19
C GLY A 461 -4.82 19.40 24.70
N GLU A 462 -3.74 19.88 25.25
CA GLU A 462 -3.73 20.41 26.60
C GLU A 462 -4.98 21.28 26.73
N ILE A 463 -5.95 20.78 27.47
CA ILE A 463 -7.05 21.59 27.97
C ILE A 463 -6.33 22.62 28.86
N ALA A 464 -6.18 23.84 28.33
CA ALA A 464 -5.82 24.98 29.15
C ALA A 464 -6.88 25.05 30.21
N ALA A 465 -6.53 24.61 31.42
CA ALA A 465 -7.29 24.85 32.62
C ALA A 465 -7.19 26.36 32.88
N ASP A 466 -8.18 27.10 32.39
CA ASP A 466 -8.49 28.41 32.97
C ASP A 466 -8.85 28.18 34.42
N ALA A 467 -7.91 28.50 35.30
CA ALA A 467 -8.16 28.67 36.72
C ALA A 467 -8.60 30.11 36.94
N PRO A 468 -9.62 30.35 37.78
CA PRO A 468 -10.08 31.67 38.18
C PRO A 468 -9.09 32.40 39.12
#